data_c850e2de5f97dbd8832d07b34bff64fe
#
_entry.id   c850e2de5f97dbd8832d07b34bff64fe
#
_cell.length_a   1.000
_cell.length_b   1.000
_cell.length_c   1.000
_cell.angle_alpha   90.00
_cell.angle_beta   90.00
_cell.angle_gamma   90.00
#
_symmetry.space_group_name_H-M   'P 1'
#
loop_
_entity.id
_entity.type
_entity.pdbx_description
1 polymer ?
#
loop_
_entity_poly.entity_id
_entity_poly.type
_entity_poly.pdbx_seq_one_letter_code
_entity_poly.pdbx_strand_id
1 'polypeptide(L)'
;MYDVIIIGAGPSGVMTAYELIQKNKDKKILLIEQGHSIKKRFCPREKSGKCINCKPVCNITAGFSGAGAFSDGKLNSYHLSNTGTPGEIYLGGNDGGYYRKYYDENTIKDVISYTDQIYLDFGAEPHLEGLEYENEIRALQSKAHESGLNLVTFPIRHIGTEKTHELFTKIENYLLQYIDIKFDTKVSDLIITDGLCKGVEVVSTYDEAKKEIISAKHIVLAVGREGANWLFKKCTEHNIVSNPGAIDIGIRYELPDDVMKDVNKYLYEAKFIARVAPFKDKVRTFCQNPSGFVSTEVYDNAIVLANGHSYKNKKSNNTNLAILVSHNFRTPFDKPIEYGRNVAFNLNQLGNGKLVVQRFGDLLNGKRTWDYELENNSVEPTLKDAVAGDISFALGYRTLTDIINTIKAIDKVVPGFANHDNLMYGPEIKFYSNVVEINQDFETNIKNLYCIGDGGGLTTGLIMASASGVQMARILSNK
;
A
#
# COMPACT_ATOMS: atom_id res chain seq x y z
N MET A 1 -2.46 34.47 6.38
CA MET A 1 -1.54 33.72 5.50
C MET A 1 -0.77 32.74 6.36
N TYR A 2 -0.73 31.47 5.98
CA TYR A 2 0.05 30.42 6.64
C TYR A 2 1.48 30.38 6.11
N ASP A 3 2.41 29.81 6.89
CA ASP A 3 3.74 29.47 6.38
C ASP A 3 3.68 28.19 5.55
N VAL A 4 2.92 27.19 6.05
CA VAL A 4 2.77 25.90 5.35
C VAL A 4 1.31 25.47 5.36
N ILE A 5 0.79 25.07 4.20
CA ILE A 5 -0.45 24.28 4.09
C ILE A 5 -0.08 22.85 3.72
N ILE A 6 -0.61 21.88 4.47
CA ILE A 6 -0.45 20.45 4.22
C ILE A 6 -1.81 19.89 3.79
N ILE A 7 -1.87 19.26 2.62
CA ILE A 7 -3.11 18.70 2.05
C ILE A 7 -3.11 17.19 2.27
N GLY A 8 -4.01 16.74 3.16
CA GLY A 8 -4.15 15.35 3.59
C GLY A 8 -3.50 15.06 4.93
N ALA A 9 -4.31 14.55 5.87
CA ALA A 9 -3.87 14.14 7.19
C ALA A 9 -3.54 12.64 7.28
N GLY A 10 -3.05 12.05 6.20
CA GLY A 10 -2.43 10.72 6.21
C GLY A 10 -1.08 10.73 6.93
N PRO A 11 -0.41 9.57 7.08
CA PRO A 11 0.85 9.47 7.83
C PRO A 11 1.92 10.47 7.38
N SER A 12 2.03 10.74 6.07
CA SER A 12 2.98 11.71 5.54
C SER A 12 2.66 13.14 5.96
N GLY A 13 1.40 13.57 5.86
CA GLY A 13 0.98 14.92 6.28
C GLY A 13 1.07 15.11 7.78
N VAL A 14 0.65 14.12 8.57
CA VAL A 14 0.72 14.14 10.03
C VAL A 14 2.17 14.27 10.51
N MET A 15 3.11 13.49 9.94
CA MET A 15 4.52 13.55 10.32
C MET A 15 5.22 14.82 9.82
N THR A 16 4.76 15.40 8.69
CA THR A 16 5.22 16.72 8.26
C THR A 16 4.84 17.78 9.30
N ALA A 17 3.59 17.80 9.73
CA ALA A 17 3.11 18.73 10.74
C ALA A 17 3.85 18.55 12.08
N TYR A 18 4.00 17.29 12.53
CA TYR A 18 4.71 16.99 13.78
C TYR A 18 6.14 17.50 13.77
N GLU A 19 6.93 17.14 12.77
CA GLU A 19 8.35 17.50 12.70
C GLU A 19 8.55 19.01 12.49
N LEU A 20 7.67 19.70 11.75
CA LEU A 20 7.71 21.17 11.64
C LEU A 20 7.57 21.84 12.99
N ILE A 21 6.67 21.36 13.85
CA ILE A 21 6.48 21.88 15.22
C ILE A 21 7.75 21.64 16.07
N GLN A 22 8.38 20.44 15.94
CA GLN A 22 9.61 20.14 16.67
C GLN A 22 10.74 21.10 16.28
N LYS A 23 10.80 21.55 15.03
CA LYS A 23 11.82 22.48 14.54
C LYS A 23 11.51 23.94 14.86
N ASN A 24 10.25 24.35 14.74
CA ASN A 24 9.82 25.72 15.00
C ASN A 24 8.33 25.77 15.37
N LYS A 25 8.05 26.02 16.63
CA LYS A 25 6.68 26.12 17.16
C LYS A 25 5.93 27.38 16.72
N ASP A 26 6.63 28.41 16.22
CA ASP A 26 6.01 29.67 15.81
C ASP A 26 5.53 29.66 14.36
N LYS A 27 5.86 28.61 13.58
CA LYS A 27 5.35 28.45 12.20
C LYS A 27 3.83 28.29 12.20
N LYS A 28 3.16 29.07 11.38
CA LYS A 28 1.72 28.95 11.14
C LYS A 28 1.43 27.84 10.15
N ILE A 29 0.96 26.71 10.63
CA ILE A 29 0.72 25.50 9.84
C ILE A 29 -0.78 25.23 9.80
N LEU A 30 -1.29 24.93 8.59
CA LEU A 30 -2.65 24.45 8.36
C LEU A 30 -2.61 23.04 7.78
N LEU A 31 -3.23 22.08 8.44
CA LEU A 31 -3.47 20.74 7.95
C LEU A 31 -4.92 20.61 7.49
N ILE A 32 -5.13 20.24 6.21
CA ILE A 32 -6.48 20.11 5.61
C ILE A 32 -6.77 18.64 5.36
N GLU A 33 -7.92 18.16 5.86
CA GLU A 33 -8.36 16.78 5.71
C GLU A 33 -9.82 16.70 5.28
N GLN A 34 -10.09 15.95 4.21
CA GLN A 34 -11.45 15.80 3.68
C GLN A 34 -12.37 14.98 4.58
N GLY A 35 -11.82 14.09 5.37
CA GLY A 35 -12.58 13.26 6.31
C GLY A 35 -12.53 13.79 7.74
N HIS A 36 -12.98 12.95 8.66
CA HIS A 36 -13.18 13.32 10.06
C HIS A 36 -11.90 13.27 10.91
N SER A 37 -11.93 13.97 12.04
CA SER A 37 -11.08 13.71 13.20
C SER A 37 -11.14 12.22 13.58
N ILE A 38 -10.03 11.67 14.08
CA ILE A 38 -9.92 10.24 14.39
C ILE A 38 -11.03 9.73 15.32
N LYS A 39 -11.45 10.55 16.29
CA LYS A 39 -12.51 10.20 17.25
C LYS A 39 -13.90 10.00 16.61
N LYS A 40 -14.12 10.56 15.44
CA LYS A 40 -15.39 10.43 14.70
C LYS A 40 -15.33 9.35 13.61
N ARG A 41 -14.18 8.73 13.42
CA ARG A 41 -13.99 7.69 12.40
C ARG A 41 -14.43 6.34 12.94
N PHE A 42 -15.39 5.71 12.28
CA PHE A 42 -15.77 4.31 12.53
C PHE A 42 -16.27 3.69 11.23
N CYS A 43 -16.13 2.39 11.08
CA CYS A 43 -16.65 1.67 9.93
C CYS A 43 -18.00 1.01 10.27
N PRO A 44 -19.09 1.38 9.60
CA PRO A 44 -20.40 0.73 9.83
C PRO A 44 -20.39 -0.78 9.59
N ARG A 45 -19.47 -1.28 8.76
CA ARG A 45 -19.28 -2.71 8.50
C ARG A 45 -18.99 -3.52 9.78
N GLU A 46 -18.33 -2.93 10.76
CA GLU A 46 -18.03 -3.61 12.04
C GLU A 46 -19.31 -4.05 12.77
N LYS A 47 -20.39 -3.26 12.64
CA LYS A 47 -21.69 -3.56 13.24
C LYS A 47 -22.62 -4.33 12.30
N SER A 48 -22.62 -4.00 11.01
CA SER A 48 -23.58 -4.54 10.03
C SER A 48 -23.08 -5.78 9.29
N GLY A 49 -21.78 -6.09 9.38
CA GLY A 49 -21.12 -7.14 8.61
C GLY A 49 -20.95 -6.82 7.12
N LYS A 50 -21.56 -5.73 6.61
CA LYS A 50 -21.54 -5.36 5.19
C LYS A 50 -21.05 -3.93 4.98
N CYS A 51 -20.25 -3.71 3.95
CA CYS A 51 -19.85 -2.36 3.53
C CYS A 51 -21.09 -1.63 2.95
N ILE A 52 -21.36 -0.42 3.46
CA ILE A 52 -22.46 0.44 3.01
C ILE A 52 -22.01 1.53 2.04
N ASN A 53 -20.74 1.51 1.64
CA ASN A 53 -20.14 2.49 0.73
C ASN A 53 -20.38 3.94 1.19
N CYS A 54 -19.81 4.28 2.34
CA CYS A 54 -19.99 5.58 2.99
C CYS A 54 -19.76 6.75 2.04
N LYS A 55 -20.64 7.76 2.13
CA LYS A 55 -20.56 9.01 1.37
C LYS A 55 -20.50 10.19 2.35
N PRO A 56 -19.84 11.29 2.00
CA PRO A 56 -19.10 11.56 0.75
C PRO A 56 -17.74 10.86 0.70
N VAL A 57 -17.17 10.42 1.82
CA VAL A 57 -15.86 9.75 1.91
C VAL A 57 -15.94 8.49 2.75
N CYS A 58 -15.04 7.56 2.49
CA CYS A 58 -14.91 6.33 3.27
C CYS A 58 -14.16 6.60 4.58
N ASN A 59 -14.77 6.30 5.73
CA ASN A 59 -14.14 6.51 7.04
C ASN A 59 -12.91 5.64 7.31
N ILE A 60 -12.66 4.60 6.51
CA ILE A 60 -11.45 3.77 6.58
C ILE A 60 -10.26 4.45 5.89
N THR A 61 -10.50 5.06 4.73
CA THR A 61 -9.43 5.59 3.86
C THR A 61 -9.21 7.08 4.03
N ALA A 62 -10.25 7.85 4.38
CA ALA A 62 -10.19 9.29 4.61
C ALA A 62 -10.39 9.65 6.10
N GLY A 63 -9.81 10.76 6.51
CA GLY A 63 -9.79 11.27 7.89
C GLY A 63 -8.39 11.26 8.49
N PHE A 64 -8.26 11.76 9.72
CA PHE A 64 -6.96 11.86 10.39
C PHE A 64 -6.25 10.51 10.44
N SER A 65 -4.97 10.49 10.09
CA SER A 65 -4.10 9.35 9.83
C SER A 65 -4.42 8.51 8.57
N GLY A 66 -5.38 8.92 7.73
CA GLY A 66 -5.72 8.20 6.51
C GLY A 66 -6.05 6.73 6.75
N ALA A 67 -5.69 5.83 5.83
CA ALA A 67 -5.85 4.39 6.02
C ALA A 67 -4.97 3.82 7.15
N GLY A 68 -3.99 4.58 7.64
CA GLY A 68 -3.07 4.16 8.71
C GLY A 68 -3.78 3.78 10.00
N ALA A 69 -4.80 4.55 10.43
CA ALA A 69 -5.54 4.31 11.68
C ALA A 69 -6.28 2.96 11.74
N PHE A 70 -6.67 2.42 10.60
CA PHE A 70 -7.40 1.16 10.48
C PHE A 70 -6.55 0.04 9.89
N SER A 71 -5.26 0.29 9.71
CA SER A 71 -4.32 -0.73 9.28
C SER A 71 -3.88 -1.59 10.46
N ASP A 72 -3.26 -2.70 10.15
CA ASP A 72 -2.59 -3.57 11.12
C ASP A 72 -1.37 -2.90 11.79
N GLY A 73 -1.02 -1.69 11.35
CA GLY A 73 0.04 -0.89 11.96
C GLY A 73 1.42 -1.51 11.77
N LYS A 74 1.69 -2.10 10.62
CA LYS A 74 3.02 -2.64 10.30
C LYS A 74 3.99 -1.52 9.97
N LEU A 75 4.97 -1.31 10.83
CA LEU A 75 6.12 -0.46 10.57
C LEU A 75 7.27 -1.36 10.11
N ASN A 76 7.52 -1.34 8.82
CA ASN A 76 8.61 -2.10 8.24
C ASN A 76 9.91 -1.33 8.46
N SER A 77 10.74 -1.78 9.39
CA SER A 77 12.05 -1.21 9.62
C SER A 77 12.98 -1.50 8.44
N TYR A 78 14.18 -0.95 8.43
CA TYR A 78 15.21 -1.40 7.52
C TYR A 78 16.02 -2.51 8.18
N HIS A 79 16.45 -3.50 7.40
CA HIS A 79 17.47 -4.44 7.81
C HIS A 79 18.58 -4.45 6.76
N LEU A 80 19.81 -4.38 7.22
CA LEU A 80 20.97 -4.71 6.41
C LEU A 80 20.93 -6.21 6.19
N SER A 81 20.35 -6.67 5.09
CA SER A 81 20.58 -8.04 4.69
C SER A 81 22.05 -8.15 4.29
N ASN A 82 22.86 -8.80 5.11
CA ASN A 82 24.21 -9.21 4.77
C ASN A 82 24.22 -10.31 3.68
N THR A 83 23.22 -10.34 2.81
CA THR A 83 23.07 -11.32 1.73
C THR A 83 23.93 -10.97 0.52
N GLY A 84 25.14 -10.47 0.72
CA GLY A 84 26.20 -10.52 -0.27
C GLY A 84 25.95 -9.95 -1.68
N THR A 85 24.76 -9.47 -1.99
CA THR A 85 24.44 -8.81 -3.25
C THR A 85 24.57 -7.29 -3.03
N PRO A 86 25.64 -6.67 -3.53
CA PRO A 86 25.78 -5.21 -3.42
C PRO A 86 24.62 -4.53 -4.13
N GLY A 87 23.84 -3.72 -3.42
CA GLY A 87 22.85 -2.82 -4.01
C GLY A 87 21.37 -3.12 -3.78
N GLU A 88 20.99 -4.24 -3.14
CA GLU A 88 19.59 -4.54 -2.85
C GLU A 88 19.28 -4.37 -1.36
N ILE A 89 19.08 -3.14 -0.92
CA ILE A 89 18.57 -2.83 0.41
C ILE A 89 17.08 -2.50 0.28
N TYR A 90 16.27 -3.25 0.98
CA TYR A 90 14.83 -3.00 1.05
C TYR A 90 14.55 -2.10 2.25
N LEU A 91 14.09 -0.89 1.97
CA LEU A 91 13.77 0.12 2.95
C LEU A 91 12.25 0.21 3.08
N GLY A 92 11.74 0.02 4.28
CA GLY A 92 10.30 0.15 4.53
C GLY A 92 9.42 -0.84 3.75
N GLY A 93 9.92 -2.04 3.45
CA GLY A 93 9.16 -3.08 2.74
C GLY A 93 9.15 -2.96 1.22
N ASN A 94 9.81 -1.97 0.65
CA ASN A 94 10.01 -1.78 -0.79
C ASN A 94 11.49 -1.59 -1.12
N ASP A 95 11.82 -1.56 -2.40
CA ASP A 95 13.18 -1.32 -2.91
C ASP A 95 13.71 0.11 -2.68
N GLY A 96 13.13 0.82 -1.70
CA GLY A 96 13.47 2.20 -1.39
C GLY A 96 12.99 3.22 -2.42
N GLY A 97 12.44 2.73 -3.53
CA GLY A 97 11.72 3.49 -4.53
C GLY A 97 12.39 4.81 -4.92
N TYR A 98 11.58 5.85 -4.88
CA TYR A 98 11.97 7.19 -5.26
C TYR A 98 13.02 7.83 -4.34
N TYR A 99 13.06 7.44 -3.06
CA TYR A 99 14.02 7.96 -2.09
C TYR A 99 15.48 7.70 -2.48
N ARG A 100 15.78 6.51 -3.02
CA ARG A 100 17.12 6.15 -3.47
C ARG A 100 17.63 7.00 -4.63
N LYS A 101 16.74 7.65 -5.35
CA LYS A 101 17.13 8.54 -6.43
C LYS A 101 17.81 9.82 -5.91
N TYR A 102 17.44 10.26 -4.69
CA TYR A 102 17.84 11.55 -4.15
C TYR A 102 18.66 11.48 -2.87
N TYR A 103 18.56 10.39 -2.12
CA TYR A 103 19.20 10.23 -0.83
C TYR A 103 20.05 8.99 -0.77
N ASP A 104 21.20 9.10 -0.08
CA ASP A 104 22.02 7.94 0.25
C ASP A 104 21.35 7.07 1.31
N GLU A 105 21.84 5.84 1.41
CA GLU A 105 21.29 4.83 2.30
C GLU A 105 21.30 5.24 3.77
N ASN A 106 22.36 5.88 4.23
CA ASN A 106 22.47 6.30 5.63
C ASN A 106 21.43 7.35 5.98
N THR A 107 21.24 8.34 5.11
CA THR A 107 20.18 9.34 5.25
C THR A 107 18.80 8.70 5.35
N ILE A 108 18.51 7.71 4.50
CA ILE A 108 17.22 7.02 4.52
C ILE A 108 17.04 6.23 5.82
N LYS A 109 18.07 5.50 6.27
CA LYS A 109 18.06 4.76 7.54
C LYS A 109 17.82 5.67 8.73
N ASP A 110 18.51 6.80 8.79
CA ASP A 110 18.38 7.77 9.87
C ASP A 110 16.95 8.32 9.94
N VAL A 111 16.35 8.67 8.80
CA VAL A 111 14.98 9.17 8.77
C VAL A 111 13.97 8.10 9.17
N ILE A 112 14.15 6.85 8.72
CA ILE A 112 13.28 5.74 9.12
C ILE A 112 13.41 5.47 10.62
N SER A 113 14.62 5.40 11.16
CA SER A 113 14.87 5.15 12.59
C SER A 113 14.29 6.27 13.47
N TYR A 114 14.48 7.52 13.07
CA TYR A 114 13.89 8.66 13.75
C TYR A 114 12.35 8.61 13.71
N THR A 115 11.79 8.24 12.56
CA THR A 115 10.33 8.10 12.40
C THR A 115 9.77 6.97 13.26
N ASP A 116 10.47 5.83 13.32
CA ASP A 116 10.11 4.71 14.20
C ASP A 116 10.14 5.14 15.69
N GLN A 117 11.13 5.95 16.09
CA GLN A 117 11.21 6.51 17.43
C GLN A 117 10.00 7.38 17.77
N ILE A 118 9.50 8.19 16.82
CA ILE A 118 8.27 8.97 17.04
C ILE A 118 7.10 8.04 17.40
N TYR A 119 6.94 6.93 16.67
CA TYR A 119 5.90 5.97 16.99
C TYR A 119 6.07 5.32 18.38
N LEU A 120 7.29 5.03 18.78
CA LEU A 120 7.62 4.56 20.15
C LEU A 120 7.25 5.59 21.21
N ASP A 121 7.57 6.86 21.00
CA ASP A 121 7.29 7.94 21.93
C ASP A 121 5.77 8.15 22.13
N PHE A 122 4.96 7.84 21.13
CA PHE A 122 3.50 7.85 21.23
C PHE A 122 2.90 6.52 21.71
N GLY A 123 3.72 5.52 22.02
CA GLY A 123 3.31 4.29 22.71
C GLY A 123 3.24 3.04 21.85
N ALA A 124 3.95 2.99 20.71
CA ALA A 124 4.18 1.74 20.01
C ALA A 124 5.06 0.81 20.88
N GLU A 125 4.82 -0.51 20.75
CA GLU A 125 5.62 -1.50 21.49
C GLU A 125 7.05 -1.58 20.93
N PRO A 126 8.07 -1.75 21.78
CA PRO A 126 9.47 -1.80 21.33
C PRO A 126 9.84 -3.10 20.61
N HIS A 127 9.02 -4.14 20.70
CA HIS A 127 9.28 -5.44 20.08
C HIS A 127 9.33 -5.34 18.54
N LEU A 128 10.32 -6.00 17.95
CA LEU A 128 10.48 -6.17 16.51
C LEU A 128 10.43 -7.66 16.17
N GLU A 129 9.48 -8.05 15.34
CA GLU A 129 9.39 -9.41 14.80
C GLU A 129 10.42 -9.61 13.68
N GLY A 130 10.88 -10.84 13.50
CA GLY A 130 11.81 -11.21 12.43
C GLY A 130 13.30 -11.10 12.77
N LEU A 131 13.65 -10.90 14.05
CA LEU A 131 15.02 -10.87 14.54
C LEU A 131 15.42 -12.16 15.30
N GLU A 132 14.45 -12.96 15.77
CA GLU A 132 14.67 -14.08 16.70
C GLU A 132 15.27 -15.33 16.04
N TYR A 133 15.11 -15.49 14.72
CA TYR A 133 15.46 -16.70 13.96
C TYR A 133 16.45 -16.41 12.84
N GLU A 134 17.50 -15.64 13.12
CA GLU A 134 18.43 -15.14 12.08
C GLU A 134 19.07 -16.26 11.25
N ASN A 135 19.47 -17.37 11.88
CA ASN A 135 20.11 -18.47 11.19
C ASN A 135 19.16 -19.22 10.25
N GLU A 136 17.94 -19.47 10.72
CA GLU A 136 16.86 -20.13 9.95
C GLU A 136 16.41 -19.23 8.79
N ILE A 137 16.30 -17.94 9.03
CA ILE A 137 15.96 -16.95 7.99
C ILE A 137 17.06 -16.92 6.93
N ARG A 138 18.34 -16.90 7.32
CA ARG A 138 19.47 -16.95 6.37
C ARG A 138 19.47 -18.24 5.56
N ALA A 139 19.14 -19.38 6.17
CA ALA A 139 19.04 -20.65 5.45
C ALA A 139 17.91 -20.62 4.41
N LEU A 140 16.75 -20.05 4.76
CA LEU A 140 15.64 -19.82 3.81
C LEU A 140 16.04 -18.87 2.68
N GLN A 141 16.75 -17.79 2.98
CA GLN A 141 17.25 -16.85 1.99
C GLN A 141 18.23 -17.51 1.00
N SER A 142 19.16 -18.34 1.50
CA SER A 142 20.09 -19.08 0.64
C SER A 142 19.37 -20.04 -0.29
N LYS A 143 18.40 -20.80 0.25
CA LYS A 143 17.58 -21.73 -0.53
C LYS A 143 16.71 -20.99 -1.58
N ALA A 144 16.19 -19.81 -1.23
CA ALA A 144 15.46 -18.96 -2.17
C ALA A 144 16.38 -18.48 -3.31
N HIS A 145 17.57 -18.01 -2.97
CA HIS A 145 18.57 -17.56 -3.96
C HIS A 145 18.97 -18.66 -4.94
N GLU A 146 19.23 -19.88 -4.45
CA GLU A 146 19.51 -21.06 -5.28
C GLU A 146 18.36 -21.40 -6.24
N SER A 147 17.13 -21.03 -5.86
CA SER A 147 15.92 -21.22 -6.66
C SER A 147 15.60 -20.04 -7.60
N GLY A 148 16.48 -19.06 -7.69
CA GLY A 148 16.30 -17.85 -8.51
C GLY A 148 15.32 -16.83 -7.93
N LEU A 149 15.08 -16.92 -6.61
CA LEU A 149 14.23 -16.02 -5.86
C LEU A 149 15.05 -15.13 -4.92
N ASN A 150 14.53 -13.97 -4.61
CA ASN A 150 15.01 -13.16 -3.50
C ASN A 150 13.97 -13.17 -2.38
N LEU A 151 14.31 -13.72 -1.21
CA LEU A 151 13.48 -13.66 -0.01
C LEU A 151 13.86 -12.41 0.77
N VAL A 152 13.03 -11.40 0.65
CA VAL A 152 13.19 -10.14 1.39
C VAL A 152 12.64 -10.31 2.79
N THR A 153 13.49 -10.05 3.75
CA THR A 153 13.15 -10.06 5.17
C THR A 153 13.47 -8.70 5.76
N PHE A 154 12.62 -8.21 6.61
CA PHE A 154 12.83 -6.99 7.37
C PHE A 154 12.16 -7.11 8.72
N PRO A 155 12.77 -6.52 9.76
CA PRO A 155 12.10 -6.44 11.05
C PRO A 155 10.81 -5.63 10.92
N ILE A 156 9.77 -6.13 11.54
CA ILE A 156 8.45 -5.48 11.55
C ILE A 156 8.09 -5.12 12.99
N ARG A 157 7.82 -3.84 13.23
CA ARG A 157 7.10 -3.43 14.41
C ARG A 157 5.61 -3.54 14.13
N HIS A 158 4.95 -4.46 14.80
CA HIS A 158 3.53 -4.69 14.65
C HIS A 158 2.77 -3.97 15.77
N ILE A 159 2.10 -2.88 15.44
CA ILE A 159 1.35 -2.07 16.40
C ILE A 159 0.00 -2.73 16.74
N GLY A 160 -0.66 -3.31 15.74
CA GLY A 160 -2.03 -3.81 15.83
C GLY A 160 -3.08 -2.69 15.64
N THR A 161 -4.22 -3.05 15.06
CA THR A 161 -5.24 -2.07 14.63
C THR A 161 -5.77 -1.19 15.77
N GLU A 162 -6.07 -1.79 16.92
CA GLU A 162 -6.62 -1.05 18.08
C GLU A 162 -5.61 -0.04 18.64
N LYS A 163 -4.36 -0.46 18.81
CA LYS A 163 -3.27 0.40 19.30
C LYS A 163 -2.90 1.48 18.29
N THR A 164 -2.98 1.17 17.00
CA THR A 164 -2.73 2.16 15.93
C THR A 164 -3.72 3.33 16.02
N HIS A 165 -5.00 3.03 16.25
CA HIS A 165 -6.02 4.06 16.44
C HIS A 165 -5.75 4.90 17.71
N GLU A 166 -5.39 4.27 18.83
CA GLU A 166 -5.04 4.97 20.07
C GLU A 166 -3.81 5.89 19.88
N LEU A 167 -2.77 5.38 19.24
CA LEU A 167 -1.53 6.10 18.97
C LEU A 167 -1.81 7.35 18.13
N PHE A 168 -2.54 7.23 17.03
CA PHE A 168 -2.88 8.38 16.21
C PHE A 168 -3.83 9.36 16.91
N THR A 169 -4.65 8.89 17.86
CA THR A 169 -5.44 9.78 18.72
C THR A 169 -4.55 10.66 19.60
N LYS A 170 -3.47 10.11 20.14
CA LYS A 170 -2.49 10.87 20.91
C LYS A 170 -1.77 11.91 20.03
N ILE A 171 -1.40 11.52 18.81
CA ILE A 171 -0.76 12.43 17.84
C ILE A 171 -1.72 13.56 17.45
N GLU A 172 -3.00 13.28 17.14
CA GLU A 172 -4.00 14.31 16.84
C GLU A 172 -4.14 15.30 17.98
N ASN A 173 -4.31 14.81 19.21
CA ASN A 173 -4.42 15.67 20.39
C ASN A 173 -3.16 16.53 20.63
N TYR A 174 -1.98 16.02 20.29
CA TYR A 174 -0.73 16.78 20.36
C TYR A 174 -0.72 17.89 19.30
N LEU A 175 -1.02 17.57 18.04
CA LEU A 175 -0.98 18.54 16.94
C LEU A 175 -1.98 19.68 17.13
N LEU A 176 -3.18 19.40 17.63
CA LEU A 176 -4.23 20.39 17.90
C LEU A 176 -3.82 21.50 18.87
N GLN A 177 -2.72 21.31 19.61
CA GLN A 177 -2.20 22.35 20.52
C GLN A 177 -1.33 23.39 19.81
N TYR A 178 -0.85 23.08 18.60
CA TYR A 178 0.20 23.86 17.93
C TYR A 178 -0.17 24.32 16.52
N ILE A 179 -1.12 23.65 15.85
CA ILE A 179 -1.48 23.93 14.46
C ILE A 179 -3.00 24.03 14.26
N ASP A 180 -3.39 24.67 13.18
CA ASP A 180 -4.77 24.63 12.72
C ASP A 180 -5.02 23.36 11.90
N ILE A 181 -6.11 22.63 12.21
CA ILE A 181 -6.56 21.48 11.44
C ILE A 181 -7.98 21.72 10.96
N LYS A 182 -8.20 21.73 9.63
CA LYS A 182 -9.54 21.78 9.01
C LYS A 182 -9.94 20.35 8.60
N PHE A 183 -10.79 19.73 9.39
CA PHE A 183 -11.48 18.48 9.05
C PHE A 183 -12.70 18.74 8.17
N ASP A 184 -13.24 17.69 7.57
CA ASP A 184 -14.44 17.75 6.71
C ASP A 184 -14.30 18.80 5.60
N THR A 185 -13.05 19.03 5.17
CA THR A 185 -12.67 20.09 4.23
C THR A 185 -11.78 19.48 3.16
N LYS A 186 -12.20 19.59 1.90
CA LYS A 186 -11.39 19.14 0.76
C LYS A 186 -10.82 20.31 -0.02
N VAL A 187 -9.63 20.15 -0.55
CA VAL A 187 -9.05 21.08 -1.50
C VAL A 187 -9.68 20.82 -2.87
N SER A 188 -10.36 21.81 -3.41
CA SER A 188 -10.99 21.77 -4.73
C SER A 188 -10.00 22.14 -5.82
N ASP A 189 -9.11 23.11 -5.56
CA ASP A 189 -8.12 23.57 -6.52
C ASP A 189 -6.84 24.14 -5.89
N LEU A 190 -5.79 24.24 -6.69
CA LEU A 190 -4.52 24.89 -6.39
C LEU A 190 -4.52 26.32 -6.98
N ILE A 191 -4.06 27.30 -6.21
CA ILE A 191 -3.93 28.68 -6.68
C ILE A 191 -2.52 28.88 -7.20
N ILE A 192 -2.36 28.71 -8.50
CA ILE A 192 -1.07 28.84 -9.21
C ILE A 192 -1.10 30.05 -10.11
N THR A 193 -0.08 30.89 -9.99
CA THR A 193 0.11 32.09 -10.83
C THR A 193 1.59 32.17 -11.22
N ASP A 194 1.86 32.30 -12.52
CA ASP A 194 3.22 32.44 -13.05
C ASP A 194 4.19 31.34 -12.58
N GLY A 195 3.71 30.09 -12.54
CA GLY A 195 4.51 28.94 -12.11
C GLY A 195 4.77 28.88 -10.60
N LEU A 196 4.09 29.70 -9.79
CA LEU A 196 4.21 29.77 -8.34
C LEU A 196 2.88 29.37 -7.69
N CYS A 197 2.90 28.38 -6.79
CA CYS A 197 1.73 28.03 -5.96
C CYS A 197 1.67 28.99 -4.75
N LYS A 198 0.54 29.68 -4.58
CA LYS A 198 0.34 30.72 -3.55
C LYS A 198 -0.72 30.32 -2.51
N GLY A 199 -1.40 29.20 -2.71
CA GLY A 199 -2.49 28.78 -1.82
C GLY A 199 -3.36 27.69 -2.44
N VAL A 200 -4.50 27.49 -1.82
CA VAL A 200 -5.49 26.50 -2.21
C VAL A 200 -6.89 27.06 -2.16
N GLU A 201 -7.78 26.55 -3.01
CA GLU A 201 -9.22 26.71 -2.87
C GLU A 201 -9.77 25.50 -2.10
N VAL A 202 -10.57 25.75 -1.07
CA VAL A 202 -11.15 24.70 -0.26
C VAL A 202 -12.67 24.80 -0.25
N VAL A 203 -13.32 23.65 -0.06
CA VAL A 203 -14.77 23.53 0.11
C VAL A 203 -15.06 22.53 1.24
N SER A 204 -16.24 22.64 1.83
CA SER A 204 -16.69 21.58 2.74
C SER A 204 -16.84 20.26 1.97
N THR A 205 -16.46 19.14 2.59
CA THR A 205 -16.68 17.82 2.01
C THR A 205 -18.16 17.49 1.80
N TYR A 206 -19.05 18.14 2.56
CA TYR A 206 -20.51 17.94 2.52
C TYR A 206 -21.26 19.00 1.72
N ASP A 207 -20.66 20.17 1.51
CA ASP A 207 -21.27 21.29 0.77
C ASP A 207 -20.20 22.03 -0.05
N GLU A 208 -20.20 21.79 -1.35
CA GLU A 208 -19.23 22.39 -2.26
C GLU A 208 -19.57 23.81 -2.72
N ALA A 209 -20.72 24.34 -2.31
CA ALA A 209 -21.20 25.66 -2.78
C ALA A 209 -20.35 26.81 -2.23
N LYS A 210 -19.79 26.64 -1.04
CA LYS A 210 -18.99 27.69 -0.38
C LYS A 210 -17.52 27.42 -0.58
N LYS A 211 -16.88 28.22 -1.42
CA LYS A 211 -15.46 28.19 -1.70
C LYS A 211 -14.71 29.21 -0.82
N GLU A 212 -13.59 28.79 -0.26
CA GLU A 212 -12.68 29.65 0.50
C GLU A 212 -11.28 29.54 -0.11
N ILE A 213 -10.59 30.67 -0.31
CA ILE A 213 -9.19 30.69 -0.74
C ILE A 213 -8.30 30.91 0.49
N ILE A 214 -7.35 30.02 0.68
CA ILE A 214 -6.39 30.09 1.78
C ILE A 214 -4.98 30.20 1.20
N SER A 215 -4.27 31.25 1.59
CA SER A 215 -2.92 31.52 1.10
C SER A 215 -1.84 31.01 2.05
N ALA A 216 -0.74 30.49 1.47
CA ALA A 216 0.45 30.08 2.19
C ALA A 216 1.73 30.32 1.37
N LYS A 217 2.89 30.29 2.08
CA LYS A 217 4.21 30.35 1.44
C LYS A 217 4.57 29.02 0.78
N HIS A 218 4.21 27.90 1.39
CA HIS A 218 4.54 26.56 0.93
C HIS A 218 3.30 25.64 0.98
N ILE A 219 3.09 24.83 -0.03
CA ILE A 219 1.97 23.89 -0.13
C ILE A 219 2.52 22.48 -0.30
N VAL A 220 2.13 21.55 0.58
CA VAL A 220 2.56 20.15 0.59
C VAL A 220 1.39 19.24 0.22
N LEU A 221 1.52 18.53 -0.90
CA LEU A 221 0.57 17.51 -1.36
C LEU A 221 0.89 16.18 -0.64
N ALA A 222 0.08 15.82 0.35
CA ALA A 222 0.20 14.60 1.14
C ALA A 222 -1.10 13.75 1.08
N VAL A 223 -1.73 13.74 -0.08
CA VAL A 223 -3.12 13.30 -0.31
C VAL A 223 -3.37 11.79 -0.19
N GLY A 224 -2.32 10.98 -0.06
CA GLY A 224 -2.44 9.53 0.02
C GLY A 224 -3.09 8.90 -1.21
N ARG A 225 -3.35 7.59 -1.15
CA ARG A 225 -3.97 6.86 -2.28
C ARG A 225 -5.42 7.28 -2.56
N GLU A 226 -6.15 7.66 -1.53
CA GLU A 226 -7.53 8.16 -1.67
C GLU A 226 -7.59 9.44 -2.51
N GLY A 227 -6.61 10.35 -2.36
CA GLY A 227 -6.52 11.58 -3.13
C GLY A 227 -5.78 11.45 -4.46
N ALA A 228 -5.31 10.27 -4.85
CA ALA A 228 -4.48 10.08 -6.04
C ALA A 228 -5.19 10.49 -7.33
N ASN A 229 -6.48 10.20 -7.49
CA ASN A 229 -7.25 10.58 -8.66
C ASN A 229 -7.41 12.12 -8.74
N TRP A 230 -7.67 12.78 -7.61
CA TRP A 230 -7.70 14.23 -7.54
C TRP A 230 -6.35 14.84 -7.92
N LEU A 231 -5.25 14.30 -7.37
CA LEU A 231 -3.91 14.76 -7.67
C LEU A 231 -3.57 14.60 -9.16
N PHE A 232 -3.89 13.45 -9.76
CA PHE A 232 -3.70 13.23 -11.20
C PHE A 232 -4.45 14.25 -12.04
N LYS A 233 -5.71 14.54 -11.68
CA LYS A 233 -6.50 15.58 -12.34
C LYS A 233 -5.82 16.95 -12.22
N LYS A 234 -5.33 17.31 -11.02
CA LYS A 234 -4.62 18.59 -10.81
C LYS A 234 -3.27 18.64 -11.54
N CYS A 235 -2.57 17.52 -11.65
CA CYS A 235 -1.36 17.44 -12.47
C CYS A 235 -1.66 17.81 -13.93
N THR A 236 -2.76 17.29 -14.48
CA THR A 236 -3.17 17.60 -15.86
C THR A 236 -3.63 19.06 -16.02
N GLU A 237 -4.46 19.56 -15.09
CA GLU A 237 -5.03 20.90 -15.15
C GLU A 237 -3.97 22.02 -15.00
N HIS A 238 -2.96 21.78 -14.16
CA HIS A 238 -1.93 22.78 -13.84
C HIS A 238 -0.56 22.49 -14.46
N ASN A 239 -0.47 21.51 -15.37
CA ASN A 239 0.79 21.08 -16.00
C ASN A 239 1.87 20.69 -14.97
N ILE A 240 1.47 20.04 -13.87
CA ILE A 240 2.41 19.43 -12.94
C ILE A 240 2.92 18.15 -13.58
N VAL A 241 4.24 18.04 -13.75
CA VAL A 241 4.84 16.89 -14.45
C VAL A 241 4.65 15.62 -13.62
N SER A 242 4.06 14.62 -14.24
CA SER A 242 3.88 13.28 -13.63
C SER A 242 3.99 12.20 -14.70
N ASN A 243 4.45 11.03 -14.28
CA ASN A 243 4.58 9.84 -15.13
C ASN A 243 3.60 8.76 -14.70
N PRO A 244 3.15 7.92 -15.64
CA PRO A 244 2.35 6.75 -15.28
C PRO A 244 3.08 5.88 -14.24
N GLY A 245 2.37 5.49 -13.18
CA GLY A 245 2.87 4.52 -12.21
C GLY A 245 2.87 3.10 -12.76
N ALA A 246 3.48 2.18 -12.02
CA ALA A 246 3.33 0.76 -12.28
C ALA A 246 1.92 0.28 -11.90
N ILE A 247 1.54 -0.88 -12.39
CA ILE A 247 0.38 -1.65 -11.92
C ILE A 247 0.82 -3.06 -11.61
N ASP A 248 0.38 -3.59 -10.49
CA ASP A 248 0.58 -5.00 -10.17
C ASP A 248 -0.71 -5.77 -10.42
N ILE A 249 -0.64 -6.79 -11.27
CA ILE A 249 -1.76 -7.65 -11.64
C ILE A 249 -1.41 -9.09 -11.28
N GLY A 250 -2.35 -9.79 -10.66
CA GLY A 250 -2.16 -11.19 -10.32
C GLY A 250 -3.35 -11.81 -9.64
N ILE A 251 -3.06 -12.64 -8.66
CA ILE A 251 -4.01 -13.51 -7.99
C ILE A 251 -3.81 -13.48 -6.47
N ARG A 252 -4.84 -13.87 -5.73
CA ARG A 252 -4.72 -14.36 -4.36
C ARG A 252 -4.54 -15.87 -4.42
N TYR A 253 -3.52 -16.37 -3.76
CA TYR A 253 -3.19 -17.79 -3.72
C TYR A 253 -3.47 -18.33 -2.32
N GLU A 254 -4.17 -19.46 -2.24
CA GLU A 254 -4.57 -20.09 -0.98
C GLU A 254 -4.08 -21.54 -0.95
N LEU A 255 -3.47 -21.93 0.17
CA LEU A 255 -2.85 -23.23 0.36
C LEU A 255 -2.90 -23.61 1.86
N PRO A 256 -2.73 -24.91 2.22
CA PRO A 256 -2.76 -25.34 3.60
C PRO A 256 -1.71 -24.66 4.47
N ASP A 257 -2.04 -24.31 5.71
CA ASP A 257 -1.11 -23.71 6.68
C ASP A 257 0.13 -24.57 6.91
N ASP A 258 0.00 -25.90 6.87
CA ASP A 258 1.10 -26.82 7.08
C ASP A 258 2.23 -26.66 6.04
N VAL A 259 1.88 -26.27 4.80
CA VAL A 259 2.88 -25.98 3.75
C VAL A 259 3.73 -24.77 4.10
N MET A 260 3.12 -23.76 4.70
CA MET A 260 3.81 -22.50 5.05
C MET A 260 4.32 -22.49 6.50
N LYS A 261 4.16 -23.57 7.25
CA LYS A 261 4.41 -23.65 8.70
C LYS A 261 5.81 -23.17 9.10
N ASP A 262 6.85 -23.64 8.43
CA ASP A 262 8.22 -23.27 8.78
C ASP A 262 8.50 -21.81 8.43
N VAL A 263 7.98 -21.33 7.30
CA VAL A 263 8.11 -19.92 6.89
C VAL A 263 7.36 -19.02 7.87
N ASN A 264 6.12 -19.36 8.19
CA ASN A 264 5.26 -18.59 9.11
C ASN A 264 5.80 -18.57 10.56
N LYS A 265 6.58 -19.59 10.95
CA LYS A 265 7.25 -19.63 12.25
C LYS A 265 8.36 -18.61 12.39
N TYR A 266 9.11 -18.38 11.31
CA TYR A 266 10.30 -17.54 11.34
C TYR A 266 10.04 -16.10 10.83
N LEU A 267 9.03 -15.93 9.97
CA LEU A 267 8.72 -14.67 9.31
C LEU A 267 7.25 -14.34 9.44
N TYR A 268 6.94 -13.17 9.98
CA TYR A 268 5.57 -12.67 10.02
C TYR A 268 5.01 -12.47 8.60
N GLU A 269 5.82 -11.99 7.68
CA GLU A 269 5.51 -11.84 6.26
C GLU A 269 6.72 -12.22 5.41
N ALA A 270 6.63 -13.33 4.69
CA ALA A 270 7.63 -13.74 3.74
C ALA A 270 7.38 -13.08 2.38
N LYS A 271 8.30 -12.23 1.94
CA LYS A 271 8.20 -11.56 0.66
C LYS A 271 9.18 -12.14 -0.34
N PHE A 272 8.70 -13.06 -1.17
CA PHE A 272 9.47 -13.57 -2.29
C PHE A 272 9.39 -12.62 -3.48
N ILE A 273 10.54 -12.29 -4.06
CA ILE A 273 10.65 -11.55 -5.31
C ILE A 273 11.29 -12.46 -6.34
N ALA A 274 10.65 -12.59 -7.48
CA ALA A 274 11.08 -13.41 -8.59
C ALA A 274 11.28 -12.58 -9.87
N ARG A 275 12.21 -13.03 -10.71
CA ARG A 275 12.38 -12.61 -12.11
C ARG A 275 12.64 -13.85 -12.95
N VAL A 276 11.60 -14.68 -13.07
CA VAL A 276 11.69 -16.00 -13.69
C VAL A 276 11.61 -15.92 -15.22
N ALA A 277 12.29 -16.86 -15.89
CA ALA A 277 12.17 -16.99 -17.33
C ALA A 277 10.71 -17.39 -17.72
N PRO A 278 10.24 -17.05 -18.94
CA PRO A 278 10.98 -16.41 -20.04
C PRO A 278 11.00 -14.88 -19.98
N PHE A 279 9.99 -14.25 -19.35
CA PHE A 279 9.77 -12.80 -19.43
C PHE A 279 10.60 -11.99 -18.44
N LYS A 280 10.90 -12.57 -17.28
CA LYS A 280 11.69 -11.95 -16.21
C LYS A 280 11.05 -10.66 -15.66
N ASP A 281 9.73 -10.55 -15.74
CA ASP A 281 9.03 -9.47 -15.07
C ASP A 281 9.19 -9.61 -13.56
N LYS A 282 9.08 -8.51 -12.84
CA LYS A 282 9.14 -8.54 -11.39
C LYS A 282 7.85 -9.15 -10.86
N VAL A 283 7.95 -10.32 -10.27
CA VAL A 283 6.85 -10.95 -9.53
C VAL A 283 7.16 -10.88 -8.04
N ARG A 284 6.17 -10.64 -7.23
CA ARG A 284 6.32 -10.63 -5.78
C ARG A 284 5.15 -11.26 -5.07
N THR A 285 5.42 -11.94 -3.96
CA THR A 285 4.39 -12.23 -2.99
C THR A 285 4.09 -10.99 -2.15
N PHE A 286 2.84 -10.88 -1.70
CA PHE A 286 2.40 -9.71 -0.94
C PHE A 286 1.26 -10.07 0.01
N CYS A 287 1.18 -9.38 1.15
CA CYS A 287 0.07 -9.51 2.10
C CYS A 287 -0.24 -10.96 2.48
N GLN A 288 0.75 -11.65 3.05
CA GLN A 288 0.59 -13.01 3.56
C GLN A 288 -0.27 -13.01 4.82
N ASN A 289 -1.22 -13.93 4.88
CA ASN A 289 -2.16 -14.09 5.97
C ASN A 289 -2.17 -15.56 6.46
N PRO A 290 -1.31 -15.91 7.43
CA PRO A 290 -1.33 -17.23 8.05
C PRO A 290 -2.65 -17.49 8.75
N SER A 291 -3.21 -18.69 8.58
CA SER A 291 -4.53 -19.09 9.11
C SER A 291 -5.63 -18.07 8.80
N GLY A 292 -5.50 -17.38 7.65
CA GLY A 292 -6.36 -16.27 7.24
C GLY A 292 -7.46 -16.69 6.28
N PHE A 293 -8.20 -15.71 5.83
CA PHE A 293 -9.34 -15.90 4.92
C PHE A 293 -9.12 -15.07 3.65
N VAL A 294 -9.45 -15.63 2.50
CA VAL A 294 -9.60 -14.85 1.27
C VAL A 294 -10.83 -13.96 1.43
N SER A 295 -10.72 -12.72 1.02
CA SER A 295 -11.77 -11.72 1.13
C SER A 295 -11.89 -10.91 -0.17
N THR A 296 -12.97 -10.16 -0.29
CA THR A 296 -13.22 -9.28 -1.42
C THR A 296 -13.04 -7.83 -1.04
N GLU A 297 -12.50 -7.05 -1.95
CA GLU A 297 -12.41 -5.58 -1.89
C GLU A 297 -13.18 -5.01 -3.10
N VAL A 298 -14.07 -4.05 -2.85
CA VAL A 298 -14.81 -3.37 -3.94
C VAL A 298 -14.10 -2.07 -4.25
N TYR A 299 -13.68 -1.91 -5.49
CA TYR A 299 -13.00 -0.74 -6.00
C TYR A 299 -13.93 0.06 -6.92
N ASP A 300 -14.02 1.39 -6.72
CA ASP A 300 -14.85 2.32 -7.51
C ASP A 300 -16.32 1.86 -7.69
N ASN A 301 -16.90 1.18 -6.70
CA ASN A 301 -18.29 0.67 -6.68
C ASN A 301 -18.65 -0.35 -7.79
N ALA A 302 -17.70 -0.81 -8.58
CA ALA A 302 -18.00 -1.64 -9.76
C ALA A 302 -17.07 -2.85 -9.91
N ILE A 303 -15.86 -2.80 -9.36
CA ILE A 303 -14.84 -3.83 -9.56
C ILE A 303 -14.61 -4.58 -8.26
N VAL A 304 -14.74 -5.91 -8.30
CA VAL A 304 -14.45 -6.80 -7.16
C VAL A 304 -13.05 -7.38 -7.33
N LEU A 305 -12.20 -7.13 -6.35
CA LEU A 305 -10.82 -7.62 -6.29
C LEU A 305 -10.63 -8.58 -5.14
N ALA A 306 -9.70 -9.51 -5.31
CA ALA A 306 -9.27 -10.39 -4.24
C ALA A 306 -8.41 -9.62 -3.22
N ASN A 307 -8.54 -9.99 -1.97
CA ASN A 307 -7.70 -9.55 -0.86
C ASN A 307 -7.60 -10.67 0.19
N GLY A 308 -6.77 -10.50 1.20
CA GLY A 308 -6.67 -11.41 2.34
C GLY A 308 -7.01 -10.70 3.65
N HIS A 309 -7.48 -11.48 4.62
CA HIS A 309 -7.79 -10.96 5.95
C HIS A 309 -7.39 -11.95 7.04
N SER A 310 -6.76 -11.45 8.09
CA SER A 310 -6.45 -12.19 9.31
C SER A 310 -7.30 -11.69 10.46
N TYR A 311 -7.97 -12.60 11.16
CA TYR A 311 -8.71 -12.27 12.36
C TYR A 311 -7.92 -12.70 13.61
N LYS A 312 -8.00 -11.94 14.68
CA LYS A 312 -7.34 -12.30 15.95
C LYS A 312 -7.92 -13.59 16.54
N ASN A 313 -9.26 -13.71 16.55
CA ASN A 313 -10.00 -14.75 17.24
C ASN A 313 -10.65 -15.80 16.31
N LYS A 314 -10.44 -15.71 14.99
CA LYS A 314 -10.97 -16.66 14.02
C LYS A 314 -9.84 -17.07 13.08
N LYS A 315 -9.58 -18.37 13.01
CA LYS A 315 -8.53 -18.96 12.19
C LYS A 315 -9.12 -19.94 11.20
N SER A 316 -8.52 -20.00 10.00
CA SER A 316 -8.74 -21.08 9.02
C SER A 316 -7.58 -22.07 9.10
N ASN A 317 -7.67 -23.15 8.31
CA ASN A 317 -6.58 -24.11 8.13
C ASN A 317 -5.67 -23.74 6.95
N ASN A 318 -5.85 -22.55 6.37
CA ASN A 318 -5.16 -22.12 5.15
C ASN A 318 -4.38 -20.83 5.40
N THR A 319 -3.23 -20.75 4.77
CA THR A 319 -2.53 -19.48 4.51
C THR A 319 -2.94 -18.95 3.14
N ASN A 320 -3.13 -17.65 3.02
CA ASN A 320 -3.30 -17.02 1.72
C ASN A 320 -2.35 -15.83 1.52
N LEU A 321 -1.94 -15.58 0.28
CA LEU A 321 -1.05 -14.50 -0.11
C LEU A 321 -1.31 -14.05 -1.54
N ALA A 322 -1.02 -12.80 -1.85
CA ALA A 322 -1.05 -12.32 -3.22
C ALA A 322 0.21 -12.74 -3.98
N ILE A 323 0.08 -13.08 -5.26
CA ILE A 323 1.18 -13.24 -6.23
C ILE A 323 0.93 -12.24 -7.34
N LEU A 324 1.76 -11.21 -7.41
CA LEU A 324 1.54 -10.03 -8.23
C LEU A 324 2.70 -9.82 -9.20
N VAL A 325 2.38 -9.61 -10.47
CA VAL A 325 3.32 -9.25 -11.55
C VAL A 325 3.26 -7.76 -11.79
N SER A 326 4.41 -7.09 -11.73
CA SER A 326 4.51 -5.65 -11.95
C SER A 326 4.61 -5.33 -13.44
N HIS A 327 3.68 -4.52 -13.92
CA HIS A 327 3.63 -4.05 -15.30
C HIS A 327 3.89 -2.54 -15.37
N ASN A 328 4.74 -2.16 -16.30
CA ASN A 328 5.02 -0.76 -16.63
C ASN A 328 4.64 -0.53 -18.09
N PHE A 329 3.83 0.48 -18.32
CA PHE A 329 3.40 0.88 -19.67
C PHE A 329 4.09 2.18 -20.08
N ARG A 330 4.32 2.32 -21.37
CA ARG A 330 4.91 3.51 -22.01
C ARG A 330 4.15 3.82 -23.28
N THR A 331 4.29 5.05 -23.77
CA THR A 331 3.73 5.48 -25.04
C THR A 331 3.90 4.39 -26.13
N PRO A 332 2.85 4.09 -26.91
CA PRO A 332 1.61 4.85 -27.07
C PRO A 332 0.53 4.56 -26.01
N PHE A 333 0.69 3.54 -25.15
CA PHE A 333 -0.26 3.24 -24.07
C PHE A 333 0.37 3.54 -22.71
N ASP A 334 -0.16 4.51 -22.03
CA ASP A 334 0.33 5.05 -20.77
C ASP A 334 -0.72 5.10 -19.65
N LYS A 335 -1.76 4.26 -19.78
CA LYS A 335 -2.89 4.22 -18.84
C LYS A 335 -2.98 2.89 -18.08
N PRO A 336 -2.03 2.60 -17.17
CA PRO A 336 -1.97 1.33 -16.45
C PRO A 336 -3.24 1.03 -15.64
N ILE A 337 -3.84 2.05 -15.02
CA ILE A 337 -5.08 1.90 -14.24
C ILE A 337 -6.25 1.43 -15.13
N GLU A 338 -6.38 2.00 -16.32
CA GLU A 338 -7.43 1.60 -17.27
C GLU A 338 -7.23 0.14 -17.72
N TYR A 339 -6.00 -0.27 -18.00
CA TYR A 339 -5.66 -1.65 -18.32
C TYR A 339 -6.06 -2.61 -17.19
N GLY A 340 -5.67 -2.31 -15.95
CA GLY A 340 -6.02 -3.14 -14.81
C GLY A 340 -7.53 -3.23 -14.57
N ARG A 341 -8.26 -2.12 -14.76
CA ARG A 341 -9.72 -2.10 -14.70
C ARG A 341 -10.35 -3.03 -15.73
N ASN A 342 -9.84 -3.03 -16.94
CA ASN A 342 -10.33 -3.91 -18.01
C ASN A 342 -10.09 -5.39 -17.68
N VAL A 343 -8.91 -5.72 -17.14
CA VAL A 343 -8.61 -7.08 -16.67
C VAL A 343 -9.57 -7.49 -15.55
N ALA A 344 -9.78 -6.62 -14.57
CA ALA A 344 -10.69 -6.88 -13.46
C ALA A 344 -12.14 -7.04 -13.94
N PHE A 345 -12.59 -6.16 -14.79
CA PHE A 345 -13.94 -6.21 -15.38
C PHE A 345 -14.19 -7.54 -16.11
N ASN A 346 -13.26 -7.97 -16.93
CA ASN A 346 -13.37 -9.24 -17.67
C ASN A 346 -13.50 -10.44 -16.73
N LEU A 347 -12.68 -10.52 -15.66
CA LEU A 347 -12.81 -11.59 -14.67
C LEU A 347 -14.11 -11.50 -13.87
N ASN A 348 -14.53 -10.30 -13.50
CA ASN A 348 -15.79 -10.12 -12.78
C ASN A 348 -17.01 -10.49 -13.66
N GLN A 349 -16.96 -10.28 -14.98
CA GLN A 349 -18.01 -10.77 -15.89
C GLN A 349 -18.09 -12.32 -15.85
N LEU A 350 -16.96 -13.02 -15.87
CA LEU A 350 -16.92 -14.49 -15.78
C LEU A 350 -17.46 -15.00 -14.45
N GLY A 351 -17.23 -14.26 -13.36
CA GLY A 351 -17.72 -14.55 -12.00
C GLY A 351 -19.12 -13.99 -11.71
N ASN A 352 -19.83 -13.39 -12.70
CA ASN A 352 -21.09 -12.69 -12.48
C ASN A 352 -21.03 -11.69 -11.31
N GLY A 353 -20.01 -10.84 -11.30
CA GLY A 353 -19.76 -9.84 -10.25
C GLY A 353 -19.05 -10.37 -9.01
N LYS A 354 -18.60 -11.63 -9.01
CA LYS A 354 -17.82 -12.26 -7.94
C LYS A 354 -16.40 -12.60 -8.40
N LEU A 355 -15.56 -13.02 -7.45
CA LEU A 355 -14.24 -13.56 -7.80
C LEU A 355 -14.36 -14.92 -8.46
N VAL A 356 -13.48 -15.18 -9.41
CA VAL A 356 -13.28 -16.51 -9.98
C VAL A 356 -12.24 -17.25 -9.16
N VAL A 357 -12.49 -18.52 -8.85
CA VAL A 357 -11.54 -19.44 -8.21
C VAL A 357 -11.21 -20.59 -9.14
N GLN A 358 -9.92 -20.94 -9.23
CA GLN A 358 -9.42 -22.05 -10.04
C GLN A 358 -8.35 -22.81 -9.25
N ARG A 359 -8.35 -24.15 -9.35
CA ARG A 359 -7.26 -24.97 -8.81
C ARG A 359 -6.01 -24.80 -9.67
N PHE A 360 -4.85 -24.76 -9.03
CA PHE A 360 -3.58 -24.62 -9.74
C PHE A 360 -3.33 -25.75 -10.73
N GLY A 361 -3.68 -26.99 -10.38
CA GLY A 361 -3.55 -28.14 -11.27
C GLY A 361 -4.43 -28.05 -12.51
N ASP A 362 -5.66 -27.52 -12.40
CA ASP A 362 -6.55 -27.35 -13.54
C ASP A 362 -6.00 -26.28 -14.50
N LEU A 363 -5.50 -25.17 -13.97
CA LEU A 363 -4.83 -24.17 -14.80
C LEU A 363 -3.64 -24.76 -15.58
N LEU A 364 -2.78 -25.57 -14.92
CA LEU A 364 -1.64 -26.22 -15.57
C LEU A 364 -2.06 -27.18 -16.70
N ASN A 365 -3.23 -27.79 -16.57
CA ASN A 365 -3.79 -28.69 -17.56
C ASN A 365 -4.66 -27.98 -18.61
N GLY A 366 -4.72 -26.66 -18.61
CA GLY A 366 -5.54 -25.87 -19.52
C GLY A 366 -7.05 -26.10 -19.35
N LYS A 367 -7.49 -26.35 -18.11
CA LYS A 367 -8.89 -26.67 -17.77
C LYS A 367 -9.43 -25.62 -16.82
N ARG A 368 -10.72 -25.31 -16.95
CA ARG A 368 -11.46 -24.63 -15.91
C ARG A 368 -11.64 -25.56 -14.70
N THR A 369 -11.81 -24.98 -13.53
CA THR A 369 -12.29 -25.70 -12.35
C THR A 369 -13.83 -25.70 -12.32
N TRP A 370 -14.43 -26.82 -11.91
CA TRP A 370 -15.86 -26.96 -11.72
C TRP A 370 -16.23 -27.04 -10.25
N ASP A 371 -17.48 -26.74 -9.89
CA ASP A 371 -17.94 -26.74 -8.49
C ASP A 371 -17.68 -28.08 -7.80
N TYR A 372 -17.98 -29.21 -8.48
CA TYR A 372 -17.74 -30.54 -7.90
C TYR A 372 -16.26 -30.86 -7.65
N GLU A 373 -15.34 -30.21 -8.38
CA GLU A 373 -13.90 -30.34 -8.14
C GLU A 373 -13.46 -29.55 -6.90
N LEU A 374 -14.10 -28.42 -6.62
CA LEU A 374 -13.87 -27.66 -5.37
C LEU A 374 -14.44 -28.37 -4.15
N GLU A 375 -15.62 -29.02 -4.30
CA GLU A 375 -16.25 -29.78 -3.22
C GLU A 375 -15.40 -30.99 -2.78
N ASN A 376 -14.64 -31.58 -3.70
CA ASN A 376 -13.76 -32.72 -3.46
C ASN A 376 -12.27 -32.35 -3.36
N ASN A 377 -11.95 -31.06 -3.25
CA ASN A 377 -10.57 -30.57 -3.19
C ASN A 377 -9.98 -30.73 -1.79
N SER A 378 -8.68 -31.02 -1.68
CA SER A 378 -8.01 -31.13 -0.38
C SER A 378 -7.84 -29.77 0.31
N VAL A 379 -7.82 -28.67 -0.45
CA VAL A 379 -7.82 -27.29 0.07
C VAL A 379 -9.23 -26.74 0.00
N GLU A 380 -9.87 -26.59 1.17
CA GLU A 380 -11.22 -26.05 1.25
C GLU A 380 -11.19 -24.52 1.07
N PRO A 381 -11.95 -23.96 0.07
CA PRO A 381 -12.00 -22.52 -0.18
C PRO A 381 -12.46 -21.75 1.08
N THR A 382 -11.71 -20.75 1.52
CA THR A 382 -12.15 -19.87 2.64
C THR A 382 -13.13 -18.79 2.18
N LEU A 383 -13.12 -18.41 0.89
CA LEU A 383 -14.12 -17.54 0.28
C LEU A 383 -15.20 -18.40 -0.39
N LYS A 384 -16.26 -18.67 0.36
CA LYS A 384 -17.33 -19.61 -0.04
C LYS A 384 -18.19 -19.16 -1.22
N ASP A 385 -18.22 -17.89 -1.54
CA ASP A 385 -19.03 -17.32 -2.61
C ASP A 385 -18.25 -17.05 -3.91
N ALA A 386 -16.96 -17.43 -3.97
CA ALA A 386 -16.20 -17.42 -5.20
C ALA A 386 -16.76 -18.44 -6.21
N VAL A 387 -16.68 -18.11 -7.49
CA VAL A 387 -17.23 -18.93 -8.59
C VAL A 387 -16.13 -19.79 -9.20
N ALA A 388 -16.33 -21.10 -9.26
CA ALA A 388 -15.43 -22.00 -9.96
C ALA A 388 -15.32 -21.63 -11.44
N GLY A 389 -14.11 -21.48 -11.96
CA GLY A 389 -13.94 -20.99 -13.32
C GLY A 389 -12.53 -21.13 -13.88
N ASP A 390 -12.22 -20.26 -14.81
CA ASP A 390 -10.92 -20.19 -15.48
C ASP A 390 -10.41 -18.76 -15.54
N ILE A 391 -9.36 -18.47 -14.78
CA ILE A 391 -8.74 -17.14 -14.71
C ILE A 391 -7.92 -16.82 -15.97
N SER A 392 -7.59 -17.82 -16.77
CA SER A 392 -6.77 -17.64 -17.99
C SER A 392 -7.49 -16.85 -19.09
N PHE A 393 -8.82 -16.78 -19.04
CA PHE A 393 -9.61 -16.00 -20.00
C PHE A 393 -9.36 -14.48 -19.93
N ALA A 394 -8.87 -13.98 -18.79
CA ALA A 394 -8.70 -12.54 -18.61
C ALA A 394 -7.28 -12.14 -18.18
N LEU A 395 -6.54 -13.04 -17.53
CA LEU A 395 -5.12 -12.78 -17.26
C LEU A 395 -4.28 -13.08 -18.50
N GLY A 396 -3.55 -12.08 -18.99
CA GLY A 396 -2.72 -12.23 -20.18
C GLY A 396 -1.66 -13.33 -20.02
N TYR A 397 -1.31 -13.97 -21.13
CA TYR A 397 -0.33 -15.07 -21.20
C TYR A 397 0.97 -14.78 -20.45
N ARG A 398 1.51 -13.57 -20.60
CA ARG A 398 2.75 -13.13 -19.93
C ARG A 398 2.59 -13.14 -18.41
N THR A 399 1.53 -12.54 -17.90
CA THR A 399 1.20 -12.49 -16.47
C THR A 399 1.03 -13.89 -15.88
N LEU A 400 0.24 -14.75 -16.54
CA LEU A 400 0.03 -16.13 -16.09
C LEU A 400 1.32 -16.95 -16.08
N THR A 401 2.13 -16.83 -17.12
CA THR A 401 3.40 -17.56 -17.23
C THR A 401 4.35 -17.15 -16.09
N ASP A 402 4.45 -15.86 -15.78
CA ASP A 402 5.28 -15.38 -14.67
C ASP A 402 4.76 -15.85 -13.31
N ILE A 403 3.43 -15.87 -13.10
CA ILE A 403 2.81 -16.42 -11.89
C ILE A 403 3.11 -17.91 -11.74
N ILE A 404 2.84 -18.71 -12.76
CA ILE A 404 3.05 -20.17 -12.75
C ILE A 404 4.52 -20.50 -12.44
N ASN A 405 5.44 -19.84 -13.13
CA ASN A 405 6.85 -20.11 -12.96
C ASN A 405 7.37 -19.63 -11.60
N THR A 406 6.79 -18.57 -11.04
CA THR A 406 7.09 -18.12 -9.68
C THR A 406 6.58 -19.11 -8.65
N ILE A 407 5.35 -19.64 -8.78
CA ILE A 407 4.82 -20.69 -7.90
C ILE A 407 5.75 -21.91 -7.91
N LYS A 408 6.16 -22.38 -9.10
CA LYS A 408 7.11 -23.50 -9.24
C LYS A 408 8.49 -23.21 -8.66
N ALA A 409 8.95 -21.95 -8.70
CA ALA A 409 10.22 -21.55 -8.09
C ALA A 409 10.11 -21.53 -6.57
N ILE A 410 9.01 -21.02 -6.02
CA ILE A 410 8.77 -21.01 -4.56
C ILE A 410 8.64 -22.45 -4.04
N ASP A 411 8.04 -23.38 -4.79
CA ASP A 411 7.90 -24.78 -4.38
C ASP A 411 9.23 -25.46 -4.09
N LYS A 412 10.31 -25.05 -4.75
CA LYS A 412 11.67 -25.54 -4.45
C LYS A 412 12.15 -25.10 -3.06
N VAL A 413 11.66 -23.98 -2.56
CA VAL A 413 11.98 -23.44 -1.23
C VAL A 413 11.02 -23.98 -0.19
N VAL A 414 9.74 -24.02 -0.53
CA VAL A 414 8.59 -24.39 0.31
C VAL A 414 7.85 -25.54 -0.39
N PRO A 415 8.24 -26.80 -0.16
CA PRO A 415 7.63 -27.96 -0.81
C PRO A 415 6.12 -28.03 -0.55
N GLY A 416 5.33 -28.25 -1.60
CA GLY A 416 3.87 -28.22 -1.57
C GLY A 416 3.26 -26.89 -1.97
N PHE A 417 4.09 -25.85 -2.19
CA PHE A 417 3.60 -24.56 -2.66
C PHE A 417 3.02 -24.65 -4.08
N ALA A 418 3.45 -25.58 -4.93
CA ALA A 418 2.90 -25.86 -6.26
C ALA A 418 1.95 -27.07 -6.29
N ASN A 419 1.32 -27.42 -5.17
CA ASN A 419 0.34 -28.50 -5.15
C ASN A 419 -0.84 -28.18 -6.07
N HIS A 420 -1.33 -29.17 -6.80
CA HIS A 420 -2.42 -29.05 -7.77
C HIS A 420 -3.75 -28.59 -7.14
N ASP A 421 -3.97 -28.92 -5.89
CA ASP A 421 -5.20 -28.56 -5.16
C ASP A 421 -5.17 -27.15 -4.56
N ASN A 422 -4.03 -26.45 -4.61
CA ASN A 422 -3.96 -25.07 -4.16
C ASN A 422 -4.86 -24.18 -5.03
N LEU A 423 -5.43 -23.14 -4.42
CA LEU A 423 -6.47 -22.33 -5.03
C LEU A 423 -5.94 -20.95 -5.46
N MET A 424 -6.39 -20.52 -6.62
CA MET A 424 -6.08 -19.21 -7.22
C MET A 424 -7.37 -18.41 -7.36
N TYR A 425 -7.45 -17.25 -6.72
CA TYR A 425 -8.58 -16.33 -6.85
C TYR A 425 -8.16 -15.12 -7.67
N GLY A 426 -8.99 -14.77 -8.64
CA GLY A 426 -8.72 -13.60 -9.48
C GLY A 426 -9.94 -12.71 -9.70
N PRO A 427 -9.64 -11.43 -9.97
CA PRO A 427 -8.33 -10.79 -10.01
C PRO A 427 -7.86 -10.23 -8.64
N GLU A 428 -6.55 -10.20 -8.40
CA GLU A 428 -5.99 -9.28 -7.41
C GLU A 428 -5.15 -8.24 -8.14
N ILE A 429 -5.46 -6.96 -7.95
CA ILE A 429 -4.78 -5.85 -8.62
C ILE A 429 -4.43 -4.79 -7.59
N LYS A 430 -3.21 -4.29 -7.67
CA LYS A 430 -2.80 -3.12 -6.89
C LYS A 430 -2.57 -1.95 -7.85
N PHE A 431 -3.47 -0.99 -7.77
CA PHE A 431 -3.35 0.27 -8.49
C PHE A 431 -2.40 1.19 -7.74
N TYR A 432 -1.38 1.67 -8.43
CA TYR A 432 -0.49 2.69 -7.90
C TYR A 432 -0.81 4.04 -8.50
N SER A 433 -0.53 5.08 -7.73
CA SER A 433 -0.68 6.45 -8.20
C SER A 433 0.31 6.75 -9.32
N ASN A 434 -0.01 7.73 -10.15
CA ASN A 434 1.01 8.34 -11.00
C ASN A 434 2.15 8.85 -10.14
N VAL A 435 3.36 8.83 -10.69
CA VAL A 435 4.55 9.34 -10.03
C VAL A 435 4.72 10.81 -10.39
N VAL A 436 4.50 11.69 -9.42
CA VAL A 436 4.77 13.12 -9.59
C VAL A 436 6.28 13.33 -9.65
N GLU A 437 6.76 14.08 -10.66
CA GLU A 437 8.17 14.46 -10.73
C GLU A 437 8.49 15.52 -9.69
N ILE A 438 9.52 15.24 -8.91
CA ILE A 438 10.02 16.14 -7.86
C ILE A 438 11.55 16.24 -7.95
N ASN A 439 12.09 17.30 -7.39
CA ASN A 439 13.53 17.42 -7.15
C ASN A 439 13.92 16.80 -5.78
N GLN A 440 15.19 16.94 -5.38
CA GLN A 440 15.69 16.44 -4.10
C GLN A 440 15.03 17.12 -2.88
N ASP A 441 14.43 18.28 -3.04
CA ASP A 441 13.67 19.00 -2.01
C ASP A 441 12.18 18.65 -2.00
N PHE A 442 11.77 17.61 -2.74
CA PHE A 442 10.37 17.21 -2.95
C PHE A 442 9.51 18.29 -3.67
N GLU A 443 10.13 19.34 -4.23
CA GLU A 443 9.44 20.37 -4.96
C GLU A 443 9.14 19.89 -6.39
N THR A 444 7.93 20.16 -6.86
CA THR A 444 7.49 19.86 -8.21
C THR A 444 8.08 20.88 -9.21
N ASN A 445 7.71 20.79 -10.47
CA ASN A 445 8.01 21.85 -11.45
C ASN A 445 7.26 23.18 -11.18
N ILE A 446 6.30 23.18 -10.26
CA ILE A 446 5.62 24.38 -9.76
C ILE A 446 6.31 24.83 -8.48
N LYS A 447 6.80 26.05 -8.44
CA LYS A 447 7.51 26.60 -7.27
C LYS A 447 6.60 26.67 -6.04
N ASN A 448 7.15 26.35 -4.87
CA ASN A 448 6.46 26.27 -3.57
C ASN A 448 5.37 25.20 -3.48
N LEU A 449 5.32 24.26 -4.43
CA LEU A 449 4.43 23.11 -4.43
C LEU A 449 5.26 21.83 -4.29
N TYR A 450 5.06 21.12 -3.20
CA TYR A 450 5.80 19.92 -2.83
C TYR A 450 4.88 18.70 -2.87
N CYS A 451 5.42 17.53 -3.18
CA CYS A 451 4.66 16.28 -3.18
C CYS A 451 5.38 15.19 -2.38
N ILE A 452 4.63 14.50 -1.51
CA ILE A 452 5.13 13.42 -0.65
C ILE A 452 4.11 12.28 -0.52
N GLY A 453 4.56 11.15 -0.02
CA GLY A 453 3.70 10.02 0.33
C GLY A 453 3.21 9.19 -0.86
N ASP A 454 2.29 8.27 -0.56
CA ASP A 454 1.80 7.27 -1.50
C ASP A 454 0.95 7.86 -2.64
N GLY A 455 0.27 8.99 -2.39
CA GLY A 455 -0.60 9.64 -3.38
C GLY A 455 0.15 10.19 -4.60
N GLY A 456 1.38 10.63 -4.41
CA GLY A 456 2.28 11.07 -5.49
C GLY A 456 3.11 9.94 -6.11
N GLY A 457 2.88 8.69 -5.71
CA GLY A 457 3.65 7.54 -6.20
C GLY A 457 5.08 7.43 -5.65
N LEU A 458 5.39 8.18 -4.59
CA LEU A 458 6.76 8.36 -4.10
C LEU A 458 7.13 7.35 -3.00
N THR A 459 6.15 6.90 -2.24
CA THR A 459 6.33 5.94 -1.15
C THR A 459 5.30 4.82 -1.21
N THR A 460 5.50 3.79 -0.40
CA THR A 460 4.53 2.72 -0.16
C THR A 460 4.64 2.24 1.27
N GLY A 461 3.51 2.28 1.99
CA GLY A 461 3.42 1.79 3.37
C GLY A 461 3.65 2.85 4.43
N LEU A 462 3.23 2.49 5.66
CA LEU A 462 3.08 3.42 6.78
C LEU A 462 4.38 4.15 7.13
N ILE A 463 5.47 3.40 7.31
CA ILE A 463 6.75 3.98 7.75
C ILE A 463 7.37 4.89 6.68
N MET A 464 7.34 4.48 5.40
CA MET A 464 7.92 5.29 4.33
C MET A 464 7.12 6.55 4.05
N ALA A 465 5.80 6.47 4.11
CA ALA A 465 4.94 7.66 4.02
C ALA A 465 5.25 8.63 5.17
N SER A 466 5.37 8.12 6.39
CA SER A 466 5.74 8.92 7.57
C SER A 466 7.13 9.53 7.46
N ALA A 467 8.13 8.75 7.05
CA ALA A 467 9.50 9.20 6.83
C ALA A 467 9.58 10.31 5.78
N SER A 468 8.73 10.22 4.71
CA SER A 468 8.64 11.29 3.72
C SER A 468 8.16 12.61 4.33
N GLY A 469 7.25 12.53 5.29
CA GLY A 469 6.76 13.68 6.03
C GLY A 469 7.83 14.32 6.92
N VAL A 470 8.56 13.50 7.66
CA VAL A 470 9.69 13.97 8.48
C VAL A 470 10.74 14.68 7.62
N GLN A 471 11.13 14.08 6.51
CA GLN A 471 12.13 14.66 5.61
C GLN A 471 11.62 15.98 4.97
N MET A 472 10.35 16.03 4.56
CA MET A 472 9.74 17.26 4.04
C MET A 472 9.80 18.40 5.05
N ALA A 473 9.48 18.11 6.30
CA ALA A 473 9.54 19.10 7.36
C ALA A 473 10.96 19.63 7.59
N ARG A 474 11.97 18.74 7.56
CA ARG A 474 13.39 19.14 7.66
C ARG A 474 13.80 20.07 6.53
N ILE A 475 13.35 19.79 5.30
CA ILE A 475 13.59 20.66 4.14
C ILE A 475 12.93 22.02 4.34
N LEU A 476 11.65 22.06 4.72
CA LEU A 476 10.90 23.32 4.92
C LEU A 476 11.36 24.12 6.13
N SER A 477 12.06 23.50 7.08
CA SER A 477 12.62 24.20 8.23
C SER A 477 13.86 25.03 7.88
N ASN A 478 14.50 24.72 6.75
CA ASN A 478 15.65 25.43 6.23
C ASN A 478 15.26 26.49 5.18
N LYS A 479 13.99 26.61 4.82
CA LYS A 479 13.41 27.61 3.91
C LYS A 479 12.57 28.62 4.68
#